data_0ccd25755ff9f32319254ce31e83c68e
#
_entry.id   0ccd25755ff9f32319254ce31e83c68e
#
_cell.length_a   1.000
_cell.length_b   1.000
_cell.length_c   1.000
_cell.angle_alpha   90.00
_cell.angle_beta   90.00
_cell.angle_gamma   90.00
#
_symmetry.space_group_name_H-M   'P 1'
#
loop_
_entity.id
_entity.type
_entity.pdbx_description
1 polymer ?
#
loop_
_entity_poly.entity_id
_entity_poly.type
_entity_poly.pdbx_seq_one_letter_code
_entity_poly.pdbx_strand_id
1 'polypeptide(L)'
;MFDDRKWPDEVNLKSSSDPDAIRLDDDEDEDEEEEEEEKGSRDGEFLGRSLIKARTILISDGVDHKLTARITAQLLYLDHENAKDPIKIFINSPGGSVFDGYAIYDAIRFVRPRVKIISTGLSASAATVIMLAAEKEDRLSFPNARIMIHQPSIRSYGVAEDIKRTAEQVIKTRQQINELYARETGQPVEKVAEDTDRDYWMSAQEALDYGLITRIIHNFEDLED
;
A
#
# COMPACT_ATOMS: atom_id res chain seq x y z
N MET A 1 18.32 48.06 -19.05
CA MET A 1 19.12 47.91 -20.25
C MET A 1 18.99 46.45 -20.67
N PHE A 2 17.90 46.12 -21.38
CA PHE A 2 17.58 44.76 -21.86
C PHE A 2 17.91 44.71 -23.34
N ASP A 3 18.70 43.70 -23.71
CA ASP A 3 19.24 43.44 -25.03
C ASP A 3 18.19 42.75 -25.91
N ASP A 4 17.83 43.41 -27.03
CA ASP A 4 16.88 42.92 -28.04
C ASP A 4 17.56 41.82 -28.89
N ARG A 5 17.31 40.53 -28.62
CA ARG A 5 17.65 39.44 -29.54
C ARG A 5 16.44 39.12 -30.43
N LYS A 6 16.54 39.55 -31.66
CA LYS A 6 15.62 39.24 -32.77
C LYS A 6 15.61 37.73 -33.05
N TRP A 7 14.41 37.18 -33.13
CA TRP A 7 14.17 35.86 -33.73
C TRP A 7 14.35 35.96 -35.26
N PRO A 8 14.91 34.93 -35.93
CA PRO A 8 14.99 34.92 -37.38
C PRO A 8 13.61 34.62 -37.97
N ASP A 9 13.21 35.43 -38.90
CA ASP A 9 12.01 35.31 -39.71
C ASP A 9 12.18 34.20 -40.76
N GLU A 10 11.06 33.54 -41.06
CA GLU A 10 10.75 32.73 -42.23
C GLU A 10 11.45 31.37 -42.41
N VAL A 11 10.78 30.32 -41.92
CA VAL A 11 10.92 28.95 -42.47
C VAL A 11 10.00 28.85 -43.70
N ASN A 12 10.62 28.85 -44.90
CA ASN A 12 9.99 28.70 -46.20
C ASN A 12 9.48 27.26 -46.37
N LEU A 13 8.20 27.01 -46.15
CA LEU A 13 7.54 25.75 -46.49
C LEU A 13 7.33 25.62 -47.97
N LYS A 14 8.28 25.04 -48.67
CA LYS A 14 8.04 24.51 -50.04
C LYS A 14 7.27 23.20 -49.91
N SER A 15 6.02 23.21 -50.40
CA SER A 15 5.24 21.99 -50.68
C SER A 15 5.95 21.15 -51.73
N SER A 16 6.49 19.99 -51.36
CA SER A 16 6.83 18.94 -52.29
C SER A 16 5.74 17.87 -52.19
N SER A 17 4.93 17.79 -53.21
CA SER A 17 4.04 16.67 -53.50
C SER A 17 4.88 15.54 -54.12
N ASP A 18 5.51 14.72 -53.31
CA ASP A 18 6.18 13.52 -53.73
C ASP A 18 5.37 12.30 -53.23
N PRO A 19 4.81 11.47 -54.14
CA PRO A 19 3.98 10.31 -53.75
C PRO A 19 4.79 9.14 -53.16
N ASP A 20 6.12 9.23 -53.14
CA ASP A 20 7.03 8.19 -52.65
C ASP A 20 7.77 8.62 -51.36
N ALA A 21 7.22 9.52 -50.58
CA ALA A 21 7.77 9.81 -49.27
C ALA A 21 7.64 8.55 -48.39
N ILE A 22 8.79 8.01 -48.05
CA ILE A 22 9.10 6.88 -47.20
C ILE A 22 8.16 6.91 -45.97
N ARG A 23 7.29 5.90 -45.84
CA ARG A 23 6.74 5.49 -44.56
C ARG A 23 7.92 5.05 -43.71
N LEU A 24 8.24 5.84 -42.71
CA LEU A 24 9.11 5.41 -41.67
C LEU A 24 8.31 4.42 -40.82
N ASP A 25 8.95 3.34 -40.48
CA ASP A 25 8.42 2.17 -39.79
C ASP A 25 8.05 2.52 -38.32
N ASP A 26 6.87 3.16 -38.14
CA ASP A 26 6.27 3.35 -36.81
C ASP A 26 5.63 2.04 -36.29
N ASP A 27 5.45 1.03 -37.16
CA ASP A 27 4.78 -0.24 -36.85
C ASP A 27 5.71 -1.21 -36.06
N GLU A 28 7.04 -1.12 -36.18
CA GLU A 28 7.99 -2.00 -35.49
C GLU A 28 8.14 -1.59 -33.99
N ASP A 29 8.05 -0.31 -33.69
CA ASP A 29 8.17 0.19 -32.30
C ASP A 29 6.91 -0.16 -31.48
N GLU A 30 5.71 -0.17 -32.07
CA GLU A 30 4.45 -0.56 -31.40
C GLU A 30 4.44 -2.08 -31.11
N ASP A 31 4.93 -2.92 -32.02
CA ASP A 31 5.01 -4.37 -31.83
C ASP A 31 6.03 -4.75 -30.73
N GLU A 32 7.17 -4.04 -30.62
CA GLU A 32 8.15 -4.25 -29.55
C GLU A 32 7.61 -3.82 -28.17
N GLU A 33 6.87 -2.71 -28.09
CA GLU A 33 6.22 -2.27 -26.83
C GLU A 33 5.13 -3.26 -26.38
N GLU A 34 4.30 -3.78 -27.28
CA GLU A 34 3.29 -4.81 -26.98
C GLU A 34 3.94 -6.13 -26.51
N GLU A 35 5.04 -6.58 -27.14
CA GLU A 35 5.76 -7.78 -26.73
C GLU A 35 6.43 -7.61 -25.35
N GLU A 36 6.97 -6.43 -25.04
CA GLU A 36 7.53 -6.13 -23.71
C GLU A 36 6.45 -6.05 -22.62
N GLU A 37 5.29 -5.46 -22.91
CA GLU A 37 4.15 -5.44 -22.00
C GLU A 37 3.58 -6.85 -21.73
N GLU A 38 3.41 -7.68 -22.78
CA GLU A 38 2.98 -9.07 -22.62
C GLU A 38 3.99 -9.90 -21.83
N LYS A 39 5.28 -9.73 -22.06
CA LYS A 39 6.33 -10.41 -21.33
C LYS A 39 6.39 -9.97 -19.88
N GLY A 40 6.32 -8.67 -19.61
CA GLY A 40 6.22 -8.12 -18.25
C GLY A 40 4.99 -8.61 -17.49
N SER A 41 3.86 -8.75 -18.18
CA SER A 41 2.63 -9.31 -17.62
C SER A 41 2.77 -10.81 -17.28
N ARG A 42 3.39 -11.61 -18.16
CA ARG A 42 3.64 -13.06 -17.93
C ARG A 42 4.62 -13.29 -16.77
N ASP A 43 5.69 -12.50 -16.70
CA ASP A 43 6.67 -12.57 -15.62
C ASP A 43 6.05 -12.17 -14.27
N GLY A 44 5.22 -11.13 -14.24
CA GLY A 44 4.47 -10.71 -13.05
C GLY A 44 3.48 -11.78 -12.58
N GLU A 45 2.77 -12.44 -13.49
CA GLU A 45 1.87 -13.55 -13.17
C GLU A 45 2.63 -14.76 -12.62
N PHE A 46 3.76 -15.11 -13.22
CA PHE A 46 4.62 -16.21 -12.76
C PHE A 46 5.16 -15.95 -11.35
N LEU A 47 5.67 -14.73 -11.08
CA LEU A 47 6.17 -14.34 -9.78
C LEU A 47 5.04 -14.33 -8.74
N GLY A 48 3.87 -13.81 -9.08
CA GLY A 48 2.70 -13.83 -8.21
C GLY A 48 2.29 -15.24 -7.81
N ARG A 49 2.23 -16.17 -8.76
CA ARG A 49 1.94 -17.59 -8.48
C ARG A 49 3.02 -18.26 -7.62
N SER A 50 4.29 -17.90 -7.83
CA SER A 50 5.41 -18.44 -7.05
C SER A 50 5.37 -17.96 -5.61
N LEU A 51 5.05 -16.68 -5.37
CA LEU A 51 4.86 -16.12 -4.04
C LEU A 51 3.71 -16.77 -3.30
N ILE A 52 2.57 -16.98 -3.93
CA ILE A 52 1.41 -17.67 -3.33
C ILE A 52 1.78 -19.11 -2.94
N LYS A 53 2.52 -19.85 -3.80
CA LYS A 53 3.04 -21.17 -3.43
C LYS A 53 3.98 -21.13 -2.21
N ALA A 54 4.75 -20.05 -2.07
CA ALA A 54 5.59 -19.79 -0.89
C ALA A 54 4.82 -19.20 0.30
N ARG A 55 3.47 -19.18 0.22
CA ARG A 55 2.56 -18.62 1.23
C ARG A 55 2.90 -17.17 1.60
N THR A 56 3.26 -16.39 0.58
CA THR A 56 3.71 -15.02 0.71
C THR A 56 2.79 -14.08 -0.07
N ILE A 57 2.33 -13.03 0.58
CA ILE A 57 1.46 -11.99 0.02
C ILE A 57 2.20 -10.65 0.06
N LEU A 58 2.10 -9.86 -1.00
CA LEU A 58 2.64 -8.51 -1.07
C LEU A 58 1.51 -7.47 -1.05
N ILE A 59 1.63 -6.48 -0.17
CA ILE A 59 0.80 -5.27 -0.12
C ILE A 59 1.71 -4.10 -0.44
N SER A 60 1.79 -3.73 -1.73
CA SER A 60 2.73 -2.70 -2.23
C SER A 60 2.03 -1.48 -2.83
N ASP A 61 0.70 -1.49 -2.85
CA ASP A 61 -0.12 -0.44 -3.46
C ASP A 61 -0.88 0.38 -2.41
N GLY A 62 -1.59 1.42 -2.87
CA GLY A 62 -2.61 2.09 -2.06
C GLY A 62 -3.74 1.14 -1.67
N VAL A 63 -4.25 1.31 -0.44
CA VAL A 63 -5.34 0.47 0.09
C VAL A 63 -6.66 0.90 -0.50
N ASP A 64 -7.21 0.08 -1.39
CA ASP A 64 -8.48 0.27 -2.08
C ASP A 64 -9.26 -1.06 -2.19
N HIS A 65 -10.45 -1.00 -2.81
CA HIS A 65 -11.31 -2.18 -2.96
C HIS A 65 -10.71 -3.27 -3.87
N LYS A 66 -9.84 -2.93 -4.85
CA LYS A 66 -9.19 -3.91 -5.73
C LYS A 66 -8.13 -4.68 -4.96
N LEU A 67 -7.30 -3.96 -4.21
CA LEU A 67 -6.32 -4.56 -3.31
C LEU A 67 -7.03 -5.46 -2.29
N THR A 68 -8.10 -4.98 -1.67
CA THR A 68 -8.90 -5.72 -0.68
C THR A 68 -9.45 -7.02 -1.25
N ALA A 69 -10.06 -6.98 -2.43
CA ALA A 69 -10.57 -8.17 -3.09
C ALA A 69 -9.46 -9.19 -3.38
N ARG A 70 -8.31 -8.73 -3.88
CA ARG A 70 -7.14 -9.56 -4.18
C ARG A 70 -6.58 -10.22 -2.92
N ILE A 71 -6.32 -9.43 -1.86
CA ILE A 71 -5.72 -9.95 -0.62
C ILE A 71 -6.67 -10.92 0.08
N THR A 72 -7.96 -10.59 0.15
CA THR A 72 -8.97 -11.49 0.74
C THR A 72 -9.04 -12.82 0.00
N ALA A 73 -9.06 -12.80 -1.35
CA ALA A 73 -9.05 -14.02 -2.14
C ALA A 73 -7.80 -14.87 -1.90
N GLN A 74 -6.61 -14.24 -1.81
CA GLN A 74 -5.34 -14.92 -1.53
C GLN A 74 -5.34 -15.55 -0.13
N LEU A 75 -5.83 -14.85 0.89
CA LEU A 75 -5.95 -15.35 2.25
C LEU A 75 -6.87 -16.57 2.33
N LEU A 76 -8.05 -16.49 1.74
CA LEU A 76 -9.03 -17.59 1.71
C LEU A 76 -8.48 -18.80 0.94
N TYR A 77 -7.80 -18.57 -0.18
CA TYR A 77 -7.14 -19.64 -0.94
C TYR A 77 -6.06 -20.34 -0.11
N LEU A 78 -5.17 -19.59 0.53
CA LEU A 78 -4.09 -20.14 1.36
C LEU A 78 -4.63 -20.87 2.62
N ASP A 79 -5.71 -20.36 3.20
CA ASP A 79 -6.39 -21.05 4.31
C ASP A 79 -7.00 -22.38 3.86
N HIS A 80 -7.61 -22.42 2.67
CA HIS A 80 -8.18 -23.65 2.10
C HIS A 80 -7.12 -24.68 1.76
N GLU A 81 -6.02 -24.27 1.14
CA GLU A 81 -4.91 -25.15 0.77
C GLU A 81 -4.22 -25.79 1.99
N ASN A 82 -3.95 -25.00 3.02
CA ASN A 82 -3.30 -25.47 4.24
C ASN A 82 -3.57 -24.51 5.41
N ALA A 83 -4.36 -24.96 6.36
CA ALA A 83 -4.75 -24.17 7.53
C ALA A 83 -3.69 -24.16 8.67
N LYS A 84 -2.54 -24.81 8.50
CA LYS A 84 -1.53 -24.98 9.57
C LYS A 84 -0.29 -24.11 9.33
N ASP A 85 0.23 -24.12 8.10
CA ASP A 85 1.47 -23.40 7.80
C ASP A 85 1.23 -21.89 7.77
N PRO A 86 2.17 -21.09 8.29
CA PRO A 86 2.00 -19.65 8.40
C PRO A 86 1.93 -18.96 7.02
N ILE A 87 1.22 -17.84 6.98
CA ILE A 87 1.19 -16.89 5.85
C ILE A 87 2.08 -15.71 6.20
N LYS A 88 2.90 -15.27 5.24
CA LYS A 88 3.76 -14.08 5.35
C LYS A 88 3.16 -12.94 4.52
N ILE A 89 3.00 -11.77 5.12
CA ILE A 89 2.55 -10.56 4.42
C ILE A 89 3.62 -9.50 4.52
N PHE A 90 4.14 -9.04 3.38
CA PHE A 90 5.09 -7.94 3.31
C PHE A 90 4.35 -6.66 2.91
N ILE A 91 4.49 -5.60 3.72
CA ILE A 91 3.80 -4.33 3.52
C ILE A 91 4.78 -3.23 3.13
N ASN A 92 4.49 -2.57 2.00
CA ASN A 92 5.12 -1.33 1.55
C ASN A 92 4.03 -0.43 0.93
N SER A 93 3.21 0.19 1.77
CA SER A 93 1.98 0.87 1.33
C SER A 93 1.81 2.23 2.03
N PRO A 94 1.40 3.27 1.30
CA PRO A 94 1.05 4.57 1.88
C PRO A 94 -0.29 4.54 2.63
N GLY A 95 -1.03 3.42 2.62
CA GLY A 95 -2.39 3.34 3.13
C GLY A 95 -3.42 3.75 2.07
N GLY A 96 -4.59 4.22 2.50
CA GLY A 96 -5.69 4.58 1.63
C GLY A 96 -7.03 4.49 2.34
N SER A 97 -8.01 3.79 1.76
CA SER A 97 -9.35 3.64 2.34
C SER A 97 -9.31 2.90 3.67
N VAL A 98 -9.84 3.53 4.71
CA VAL A 98 -9.92 2.94 6.06
C VAL A 98 -10.82 1.71 6.09
N PHE A 99 -11.95 1.73 5.36
CA PHE A 99 -12.87 0.59 5.31
C PHE A 99 -12.26 -0.61 4.60
N ASP A 100 -11.49 -0.38 3.54
CA ASP A 100 -10.73 -1.41 2.84
C ASP A 100 -9.60 -1.96 3.73
N GLY A 101 -8.96 -1.08 4.51
CA GLY A 101 -7.97 -1.49 5.52
C GLY A 101 -8.57 -2.40 6.60
N TYR A 102 -9.75 -2.07 7.12
CA TYR A 102 -10.46 -2.92 8.07
C TYR A 102 -10.92 -4.24 7.43
N ALA A 103 -11.37 -4.24 6.18
CA ALA A 103 -11.76 -5.47 5.52
C ALA A 103 -10.58 -6.46 5.37
N ILE A 104 -9.38 -5.94 5.07
CA ILE A 104 -8.15 -6.76 5.05
C ILE A 104 -7.78 -7.19 6.48
N TYR A 105 -7.86 -6.29 7.46
CA TYR A 105 -7.63 -6.60 8.87
C TYR A 105 -8.51 -7.77 9.34
N ASP A 106 -9.81 -7.67 9.09
CA ASP A 106 -10.77 -8.71 9.49
C ASP A 106 -10.54 -10.02 8.72
N ALA A 107 -10.18 -9.97 7.43
CA ALA A 107 -9.85 -11.15 6.65
C ALA A 107 -8.60 -11.88 7.21
N ILE A 108 -7.57 -11.15 7.64
CA ILE A 108 -6.37 -11.71 8.28
C ILE A 108 -6.75 -12.37 9.62
N ARG A 109 -7.61 -11.74 10.41
CA ARG A 109 -8.08 -12.29 11.70
C ARG A 109 -9.03 -13.48 11.53
N PHE A 110 -9.69 -13.60 10.39
CA PHE A 110 -10.67 -14.64 10.09
C PHE A 110 -10.02 -15.96 9.70
N VAL A 111 -8.91 -15.95 8.97
CA VAL A 111 -8.24 -17.17 8.51
C VAL A 111 -7.57 -17.93 9.67
N ARG A 112 -7.47 -19.24 9.53
CA ARG A 112 -6.93 -20.13 10.57
C ARG A 112 -5.40 -20.15 10.67
N PRO A 113 -4.64 -20.03 9.56
CA PRO A 113 -3.19 -19.98 9.62
C PRO A 113 -2.68 -18.79 10.43
N ARG A 114 -1.58 -19.00 11.15
CA ARG A 114 -0.81 -17.88 11.73
C ARG A 114 -0.35 -16.94 10.63
N VAL A 115 -0.52 -15.62 10.82
CA VAL A 115 -0.11 -14.62 9.83
C VAL A 115 1.00 -13.77 10.42
N LYS A 116 2.19 -13.80 9.79
CA LYS A 116 3.31 -12.91 10.10
C LYS A 116 3.26 -11.70 9.17
N ILE A 117 3.36 -10.50 9.71
CA ILE A 117 3.34 -9.24 8.93
C ILE A 117 4.67 -8.53 9.09
N ILE A 118 5.27 -8.16 7.95
CA ILE A 118 6.56 -7.52 7.86
C ILE A 118 6.42 -6.15 7.18
N SER A 119 6.69 -5.08 7.92
CA SER A 119 6.82 -3.73 7.34
C SER A 119 8.16 -3.62 6.63
N THR A 120 8.18 -3.34 5.32
CA THR A 120 9.42 -3.38 4.52
C THR A 120 9.99 -2.00 4.19
N GLY A 121 9.20 -1.12 3.60
CA GLY A 121 9.61 0.26 3.27
C GLY A 121 8.76 1.28 4.00
N LEU A 122 7.48 1.34 3.63
CA LEU A 122 6.49 2.23 4.22
C LEU A 122 5.28 1.43 4.71
N SER A 123 4.86 1.66 5.94
CA SER A 123 3.55 1.25 6.43
C SER A 123 2.86 2.46 7.04
N ALA A 124 1.96 3.08 6.27
CA ALA A 124 1.34 4.34 6.68
C ALA A 124 -0.19 4.25 6.68
N SER A 125 -0.83 4.99 7.61
CA SER A 125 -2.29 5.17 7.62
C SER A 125 -3.04 3.83 7.69
N ALA A 126 -3.96 3.53 6.74
CA ALA A 126 -4.70 2.27 6.70
C ALA A 126 -3.78 1.02 6.64
N ALA A 127 -2.55 1.13 6.12
CA ALA A 127 -1.59 0.03 6.12
C ALA A 127 -1.10 -0.34 7.52
N THR A 128 -1.02 0.61 8.45
CA THR A 128 -0.72 0.31 9.86
C THR A 128 -1.88 -0.39 10.56
N VAL A 129 -3.12 -0.09 10.20
CA VAL A 129 -4.29 -0.85 10.67
C VAL A 129 -4.19 -2.31 10.22
N ILE A 130 -3.86 -2.55 8.94
CA ILE A 130 -3.64 -3.91 8.42
C ILE A 130 -2.51 -4.63 9.19
N MET A 131 -1.41 -3.94 9.48
CA MET A 131 -0.27 -4.49 10.22
C MET A 131 -0.69 -5.00 11.61
N LEU A 132 -1.62 -4.33 12.26
CA LEU A 132 -2.11 -4.71 13.60
C LEU A 132 -3.02 -5.95 13.58
N ALA A 133 -3.36 -6.50 12.42
CA ALA A 133 -4.16 -7.73 12.32
C ALA A 133 -3.38 -8.98 12.76
N ALA A 134 -2.06 -8.99 12.63
CA ALA A 134 -1.24 -10.08 13.16
C ALA A 134 -1.19 -10.05 14.70
N GLU A 135 -0.93 -11.20 15.32
CA GLU A 135 -0.62 -11.26 16.73
C GLU A 135 0.66 -10.44 17.03
N LYS A 136 0.83 -9.99 18.27
CA LYS A 136 1.93 -9.06 18.61
C LYS A 136 3.30 -9.60 18.22
N GLU A 137 3.59 -10.86 18.50
CA GLU A 137 4.86 -11.52 18.20
C GLU A 137 5.13 -11.68 16.69
N ASP A 138 4.10 -11.50 15.86
CA ASP A 138 4.15 -11.64 14.40
C ASP A 138 4.20 -10.31 13.64
N ARG A 139 4.38 -9.20 14.36
CA ARG A 139 4.53 -7.87 13.77
C ARG A 139 6.00 -7.50 13.70
N LEU A 140 6.56 -7.62 12.49
CA LEU A 140 7.98 -7.48 12.23
C LEU A 140 8.24 -6.26 11.35
N SER A 141 9.48 -5.79 11.32
CA SER A 141 9.88 -4.69 10.44
C SER A 141 11.30 -4.86 9.94
N PHE A 142 11.57 -4.39 8.73
CA PHE A 142 12.93 -4.15 8.27
C PHE A 142 13.51 -2.90 8.95
N PRO A 143 14.86 -2.79 9.10
CA PRO A 143 15.50 -1.73 9.88
C PRO A 143 15.28 -0.32 9.32
N ASN A 144 15.10 -0.19 8.00
CA ASN A 144 14.90 1.09 7.33
C ASN A 144 13.43 1.43 7.06
N ALA A 145 12.49 0.61 7.53
CA ALA A 145 11.07 0.88 7.35
C ALA A 145 10.65 2.15 8.09
N ARG A 146 9.67 2.84 7.52
CA ARG A 146 8.99 3.99 8.12
C ARG A 146 7.54 3.63 8.38
N ILE A 147 7.08 3.95 9.57
CA ILE A 147 5.71 3.67 9.99
C ILE A 147 5.04 5.00 10.35
N MET A 148 3.80 5.20 9.89
CA MET A 148 3.08 6.44 10.15
C MET A 148 1.64 6.15 10.57
N ILE A 149 1.23 6.76 11.66
CA ILE A 149 -0.14 6.74 12.15
C ILE A 149 -0.72 8.16 12.14
N HIS A 150 -1.99 8.27 11.85
CA HIS A 150 -2.73 9.52 11.88
C HIS A 150 -4.24 9.27 11.95
N GLN A 151 -5.00 10.34 12.27
CA GLN A 151 -6.45 10.29 12.22
C GLN A 151 -6.98 10.16 10.78
N PRO A 152 -8.18 9.58 10.57
CA PRO A 152 -8.78 9.49 9.25
C PRO A 152 -9.08 10.88 8.69
N SER A 153 -8.84 11.05 7.39
CA SER A 153 -9.20 12.27 6.64
C SER A 153 -10.28 11.95 5.60
N ILE A 154 -11.15 12.91 5.35
CA ILE A 154 -12.17 12.80 4.30
C ILE A 154 -12.25 14.05 3.46
N ARG A 155 -12.78 13.87 2.25
CA ARG A 155 -13.36 14.95 1.46
C ARG A 155 -14.85 14.69 1.32
N SER A 156 -15.70 15.64 1.70
CA SER A 156 -17.15 15.51 1.62
C SER A 156 -17.75 16.68 0.84
N TYR A 157 -18.71 16.37 -0.01
CA TYR A 157 -19.49 17.32 -0.79
C TYR A 157 -20.96 16.97 -0.62
N GLY A 158 -21.84 17.97 -0.69
CA GLY A 158 -23.27 17.74 -0.60
C GLY A 158 -23.98 18.80 0.22
N VAL A 159 -25.22 18.53 0.61
CA VAL A 159 -25.97 19.40 1.49
C VAL A 159 -25.47 19.34 2.91
N ALA A 160 -25.71 20.40 3.70
CA ALA A 160 -25.15 20.54 5.06
C ALA A 160 -25.44 19.35 5.98
N GLU A 161 -26.63 18.74 5.88
CA GLU A 161 -27.00 17.60 6.70
C GLU A 161 -26.20 16.35 6.34
N ASP A 162 -25.88 16.10 5.06
CA ASP A 162 -25.06 14.96 4.63
C ASP A 162 -23.61 15.14 5.07
N ILE A 163 -23.08 16.37 4.98
CA ILE A 163 -21.73 16.71 5.46
C ILE A 163 -21.64 16.46 6.97
N LYS A 164 -22.66 16.89 7.75
CA LYS A 164 -22.72 16.66 9.19
C LYS A 164 -22.72 15.17 9.52
N ARG A 165 -23.58 14.37 8.89
CA ARG A 165 -23.65 12.92 9.10
C ARG A 165 -22.32 12.23 8.74
N THR A 166 -21.69 12.64 7.66
CA THR A 166 -20.36 12.13 7.27
C THR A 166 -19.32 12.47 8.34
N ALA A 167 -19.30 13.71 8.84
CA ALA A 167 -18.39 14.12 9.91
C ALA A 167 -18.59 13.29 11.19
N GLU A 168 -19.83 13.01 11.57
CA GLU A 168 -20.16 12.15 12.73
C GLU A 168 -19.59 10.73 12.55
N GLN A 169 -19.65 10.15 11.33
CA GLN A 169 -19.04 8.83 11.05
C GLN A 169 -17.53 8.88 11.16
N VAL A 170 -16.87 9.93 10.66
CA VAL A 170 -15.42 10.08 10.75
C VAL A 170 -14.96 10.18 12.20
N ILE A 171 -15.69 10.91 13.04
CA ILE A 171 -15.40 11.01 14.48
C ILE A 171 -15.46 9.62 15.13
N LYS A 172 -16.49 8.81 14.80
CA LYS A 172 -16.60 7.42 15.29
C LYS A 172 -15.45 6.55 14.81
N THR A 173 -15.11 6.64 13.52
CA THR A 173 -13.99 5.90 12.93
C THR A 173 -12.66 6.29 13.59
N ARG A 174 -12.42 7.60 13.84
CA ARG A 174 -11.24 8.07 14.58
C ARG A 174 -11.15 7.43 15.97
N GLN A 175 -12.24 7.41 16.69
CA GLN A 175 -12.28 6.79 18.02
C GLN A 175 -11.96 5.29 17.93
N GLN A 176 -12.57 4.56 17.00
CA GLN A 176 -12.32 3.12 16.81
C GLN A 176 -10.84 2.83 16.46
N ILE A 177 -10.23 3.65 15.60
CA ILE A 177 -8.82 3.52 15.24
C ILE A 177 -7.92 3.77 16.46
N ASN A 178 -8.20 4.82 17.25
CA ASN A 178 -7.42 5.13 18.44
C ASN A 178 -7.52 4.01 19.50
N GLU A 179 -8.72 3.48 19.71
CA GLU A 179 -8.95 2.33 20.59
C GLU A 179 -8.22 1.07 20.09
N LEU A 180 -8.19 0.84 18.76
CA LEU A 180 -7.42 -0.24 18.14
C LEU A 180 -5.93 -0.08 18.43
N TYR A 181 -5.34 1.09 18.13
CA TYR A 181 -3.93 1.36 18.41
C TYR A 181 -3.62 1.20 19.89
N ALA A 182 -4.42 1.78 20.78
CA ALA A 182 -4.22 1.68 22.23
C ALA A 182 -4.21 0.22 22.71
N ARG A 183 -5.18 -0.57 22.28
CA ARG A 183 -5.28 -2.00 22.61
C ARG A 183 -4.08 -2.80 22.12
N GLU A 184 -3.67 -2.54 20.90
CA GLU A 184 -2.64 -3.34 20.23
C GLU A 184 -1.21 -2.95 20.63
N THR A 185 -1.00 -1.69 21.02
CA THR A 185 0.32 -1.19 21.43
C THR A 185 0.51 -1.18 22.95
N GLY A 186 -0.58 -1.11 23.70
CA GLY A 186 -0.54 -0.90 25.15
C GLY A 186 -0.37 0.55 25.57
N GLN A 187 -0.39 1.49 24.61
CA GLN A 187 -0.36 2.94 24.91
C GLN A 187 -1.71 3.41 25.48
N PRO A 188 -1.74 4.41 26.35
CA PRO A 188 -2.98 5.06 26.76
C PRO A 188 -3.73 5.64 25.54
N VAL A 189 -5.06 5.50 25.52
CA VAL A 189 -5.88 5.98 24.38
C VAL A 189 -5.77 7.50 24.20
N GLU A 190 -5.59 8.26 25.27
CA GLU A 190 -5.38 9.70 25.24
C GLU A 190 -4.07 10.06 24.52
N LYS A 191 -2.98 9.31 24.80
CA LYS A 191 -1.71 9.49 24.12
C LYS A 191 -1.83 9.14 22.63
N VAL A 192 -2.49 8.06 22.30
CA VAL A 192 -2.75 7.69 20.89
C VAL A 192 -3.56 8.77 20.18
N ALA A 193 -4.58 9.34 20.85
CA ALA A 193 -5.40 10.41 20.30
C ALA A 193 -4.61 11.70 20.03
N GLU A 194 -3.62 12.02 20.88
CA GLU A 194 -2.68 13.12 20.69
C GLU A 194 -1.72 12.85 19.52
N ASP A 195 -1.07 11.70 19.51
CA ASP A 195 -0.10 11.30 18.48
C ASP A 195 -0.74 11.23 17.09
N THR A 196 -1.96 10.69 16.98
CA THR A 196 -2.67 10.56 15.71
C THR A 196 -3.37 11.83 15.23
N ASP A 197 -3.35 12.92 15.97
CA ASP A 197 -3.99 14.19 15.55
C ASP A 197 -3.38 14.76 14.27
N ARG A 198 -2.09 14.46 14.02
CA ARG A 198 -1.37 14.72 12.77
C ARG A 198 -0.53 13.50 12.40
N ASP A 199 0.15 13.56 11.27
CA ASP A 199 1.04 12.51 10.81
C ASP A 199 2.16 12.27 11.84
N TYR A 200 2.09 11.15 12.52
CA TYR A 200 3.08 10.73 13.50
C TYR A 200 4.00 9.67 12.88
N TRP A 201 5.19 10.10 12.50
CA TRP A 201 6.18 9.31 11.80
C TRP A 201 7.13 8.62 12.76
N MET A 202 7.38 7.33 12.54
CA MET A 202 8.28 6.49 13.32
C MET A 202 9.28 5.77 12.42
N SER A 203 10.53 5.68 12.86
CA SER A 203 11.49 4.68 12.42
C SER A 203 11.09 3.29 12.92
N ALA A 204 11.73 2.23 12.44
CA ALA A 204 11.52 0.90 12.95
C ALA A 204 11.78 0.79 14.47
N GLN A 205 12.80 1.46 14.98
CA GLN A 205 13.10 1.46 16.43
C GLN A 205 12.03 2.19 17.23
N GLU A 206 11.58 3.37 16.79
CA GLU A 206 10.52 4.11 17.46
C GLU A 206 9.19 3.34 17.44
N ALA A 207 8.89 2.61 16.35
CA ALA A 207 7.72 1.74 16.24
C ALA A 207 7.80 0.51 17.16
N LEU A 208 8.99 -0.04 17.38
CA LEU A 208 9.26 -1.08 18.36
C LEU A 208 9.02 -0.55 19.79
N ASP A 209 9.57 0.61 20.11
CA ASP A 209 9.41 1.24 21.44
C ASP A 209 7.95 1.68 21.69
N TYR A 210 7.23 2.05 20.63
CA TYR A 210 5.81 2.38 20.70
C TYR A 210 4.90 1.15 20.89
N GLY A 211 5.36 -0.03 20.49
CA GLY A 211 4.65 -1.31 20.57
C GLY A 211 3.83 -1.67 19.32
N LEU A 212 4.06 -0.99 18.20
CA LEU A 212 3.44 -1.32 16.91
C LEU A 212 4.01 -2.60 16.31
N ILE A 213 5.32 -2.82 16.48
CA ILE A 213 6.04 -4.03 16.10
C ILE A 213 6.74 -4.63 17.32
N THR A 214 7.22 -5.86 17.19
CA THR A 214 7.91 -6.56 18.29
C THR A 214 9.34 -6.95 17.95
N ARG A 215 9.71 -6.98 16.67
CA ARG A 215 11.07 -7.29 16.23
C ARG A 215 11.45 -6.49 14.98
N ILE A 216 12.73 -6.11 14.93
CA ILE A 216 13.40 -5.65 13.70
C ILE A 216 14.22 -6.82 13.18
N ILE A 217 14.01 -7.20 11.93
CA ILE A 217 14.64 -8.35 11.29
C ILE A 217 15.60 -7.90 10.20
N HIS A 218 16.73 -8.61 10.06
CA HIS A 218 17.83 -8.23 9.16
C HIS A 218 18.06 -9.25 8.05
N ASN A 219 17.65 -10.49 8.25
CA ASN A 219 17.86 -11.61 7.34
C ASN A 219 16.65 -12.57 7.35
N PHE A 220 16.69 -13.59 6.51
CA PHE A 220 15.59 -14.52 6.34
C PHE A 220 15.42 -15.43 7.55
N GLU A 221 16.49 -15.80 8.23
CA GLU A 221 16.49 -16.66 9.40
C GLU A 221 15.69 -16.04 10.56
N ASP A 222 15.71 -14.70 10.68
CA ASP A 222 14.94 -13.97 11.68
C ASP A 222 13.40 -14.12 11.51
N LEU A 223 12.92 -14.61 10.36
CA LEU A 223 11.50 -14.90 10.11
C LEU A 223 11.04 -16.24 10.68
N GLU A 224 11.94 -17.18 10.89
CA GLU A 224 11.61 -18.55 11.29
C GLU A 224 11.49 -18.70 12.80
N ASP A 225 12.02 -17.75 13.55
CA ASP A 225 11.90 -17.66 15.01
C ASP A 225 10.56 -17.07 15.45
#